data_3b67ce52cfad3937caf2ec603c91a22c
#
_entry.id   3b67ce52cfad3937caf2ec603c91a22c
#
_cell.length_a   1.000
_cell.length_b   1.000
_cell.length_c   1.000
_cell.angle_alpha   90.00
_cell.angle_beta   90.00
_cell.angle_gamma   90.00
#
_symmetry.space_group_name_H-M   'P 1'
#
loop_
_entity.id
_entity.type
_entity.pdbx_description
1 polymer ?
#
loop_
_entity_poly.entity_id
_entity_poly.type
_entity_poly.pdbx_seq_one_letter_code
_entity_poly.pdbx_strand_id
1 'polypeptide(L)'
;MSDKKELQVAALENGTVIDHIPSDKLFTVVSLLDLPHMDTNITIGNNFESKKLGKKGIIKIADRFFSDEEVSRLSVVAPNVKLNIIRNYEVVEKKQVVMPDE
;
A
#
# COMPACT_ATOMS: atom_id res chain seq x y z
N MET A 1 16.78 -14.15 -13.75
CA MET A 1 16.34 -13.91 -13.11
C MET A 1 15.56 -13.11 -13.02
N SER A 2 14.90 -13.09 -12.70
CA SER A 2 14.03 -12.26 -12.86
C SER A 2 13.75 -11.41 -11.78
N ASP A 3 13.77 -10.24 -11.98
CA ASP A 3 13.51 -9.32 -11.02
C ASP A 3 12.15 -9.28 -10.58
N LYS A 4 11.27 -9.82 -11.33
CA LYS A 4 9.95 -9.80 -10.94
C LYS A 4 9.76 -10.51 -9.70
N LYS A 5 10.57 -11.43 -9.38
CA LYS A 5 10.40 -12.15 -8.18
C LYS A 5 10.53 -11.31 -7.00
N GLU A 6 11.29 -10.30 -7.06
CA GLU A 6 11.42 -9.47 -5.92
C GLU A 6 10.20 -8.73 -5.60
N LEU A 7 9.44 -8.42 -6.60
CA LEU A 7 8.22 -7.71 -6.36
C LEU A 7 7.18 -8.59 -5.79
N GLN A 8 7.39 -9.87 -5.90
CA GLN A 8 6.40 -10.75 -5.44
C GLN A 8 6.60 -11.15 -4.04
N VAL A 9 7.39 -10.50 -3.33
CA VAL A 9 7.57 -10.73 -2.02
C VAL A 9 6.60 -11.65 -1.46
N ALA A 10 6.73 -12.16 -0.36
CA ALA A 10 5.89 -13.16 0.23
C ALA A 10 4.44 -12.81 0.05
N ALA A 11 3.66 -13.72 -0.39
CA ALA A 11 2.26 -13.49 -0.61
C ALA A 11 1.57 -13.33 0.72
N LEU A 12 0.54 -12.50 0.75
CA LEU A 12 -0.28 -12.35 1.93
C LEU A 12 -1.43 -13.31 1.86
N GLU A 13 -1.69 -13.99 2.95
CA GLU A 13 -2.88 -14.80 3.01
C GLU A 13 -4.08 -13.89 3.15
N ASN A 14 -4.04 -12.97 4.09
CA ASN A 14 -5.10 -11.99 4.30
C ASN A 14 -4.44 -10.67 4.68
N GLY A 15 -4.99 -9.59 4.21
CA GLY A 15 -4.46 -8.27 4.57
C GLY A 15 -4.63 -7.26 3.46
N THR A 16 -3.82 -6.23 3.50
CA THR A 16 -3.91 -5.14 2.53
C THR A 16 -2.53 -4.86 1.94
N VAL A 17 -2.50 -4.66 0.63
CA VAL A 17 -1.30 -4.20 -0.04
C VAL A 17 -1.58 -2.79 -0.53
N ILE A 18 -0.76 -1.83 -0.13
CA ILE A 18 -0.89 -0.44 -0.56
C ILE A 18 0.22 -0.20 -1.55
N ASP A 19 -0.15 0.09 -2.79
CA ASP A 19 0.80 0.26 -3.87
C ASP A 19 0.70 1.64 -4.46
N HIS A 20 1.64 1.99 -5.29
CA HIS A 20 1.70 3.28 -5.99
C HIS A 20 1.83 4.45 -5.03
N ILE A 21 2.60 4.28 -3.97
CA ILE A 21 2.87 5.35 -3.04
C ILE A 21 4.11 6.08 -3.54
N PRO A 22 4.03 7.38 -3.80
CA PRO A 22 5.24 8.11 -4.21
C PRO A 22 6.32 7.92 -3.15
N SER A 23 7.55 7.66 -3.58
CA SER A 23 8.61 7.36 -2.64
C SER A 23 8.79 8.41 -1.56
N ASP A 24 8.62 9.67 -1.90
CA ASP A 24 8.81 10.73 -0.93
C ASP A 24 7.64 10.84 0.05
N LYS A 25 6.58 10.06 -0.16
CA LYS A 25 5.45 10.07 0.76
C LYS A 25 5.34 8.78 1.55
N LEU A 26 6.21 7.82 1.27
CA LEU A 26 6.07 6.50 1.89
C LEU A 26 6.06 6.56 3.40
N PHE A 27 7.03 7.23 3.99
CA PHE A 27 7.10 7.26 5.44
C PHE A 27 6.01 8.13 6.07
N THR A 28 5.48 9.08 5.31
CA THR A 28 4.33 9.84 5.78
C THR A 28 3.12 8.92 5.88
N VAL A 29 2.95 8.02 4.90
CA VAL A 29 1.86 7.07 4.94
C VAL A 29 2.04 6.09 6.10
N VAL A 30 3.26 5.64 6.33
CA VAL A 30 3.56 4.74 7.43
C VAL A 30 3.15 5.40 8.76
N SER A 31 3.45 6.68 8.90
CA SER A 31 3.11 7.39 10.11
C SER A 31 1.62 7.62 10.23
N LEU A 32 0.99 7.98 9.13
CA LEU A 32 -0.43 8.26 9.13
C LEU A 32 -1.25 7.06 9.55
N LEU A 33 -0.84 5.88 9.12
CA LEU A 33 -1.56 4.65 9.44
C LEU A 33 -1.10 4.04 10.76
N ASP A 34 -0.15 4.69 11.43
CA ASP A 34 0.34 4.23 12.72
C ASP A 34 0.94 2.82 12.65
N LEU A 35 1.58 2.54 11.56
CA LEU A 35 2.14 1.20 11.36
C LEU A 35 3.15 0.78 12.41
N PRO A 36 4.00 1.68 12.92
CA PRO A 36 4.96 1.24 13.92
C PRO A 36 4.33 0.69 15.19
N HIS A 37 3.06 1.01 15.43
CA HIS A 37 2.38 0.51 16.63
C HIS A 37 1.51 -0.70 16.36
N MET A 38 1.51 -1.21 15.14
CA MET A 38 0.71 -2.38 14.83
C MET A 38 1.48 -3.63 15.17
N ASP A 39 0.76 -4.63 15.68
CA ASP A 39 1.37 -5.86 16.11
C ASP A 39 1.11 -6.94 15.09
N THR A 40 1.50 -6.72 13.86
CA THR A 40 1.31 -7.69 12.80
C THR A 40 2.50 -7.60 11.86
N ASN A 41 2.61 -8.54 10.94
CA ASN A 41 3.73 -8.54 10.01
C ASN A 41 3.52 -7.47 8.95
N ILE A 42 4.50 -6.63 8.79
CA ILE A 42 4.44 -5.53 7.82
C ILE A 42 5.70 -5.59 6.98
N THR A 43 5.52 -5.48 5.67
CA THR A 43 6.63 -5.42 4.74
C THR A 43 6.56 -4.09 4.02
N ILE A 44 7.66 -3.36 4.01
CA ILE A 44 7.74 -2.05 3.38
C ILE A 44 8.84 -2.08 2.35
N GLY A 45 8.53 -1.71 1.12
CA GLY A 45 9.54 -1.56 0.09
C GLY A 45 9.49 -0.17 -0.49
N ASN A 46 10.61 0.36 -0.92
CA ASN A 46 10.64 1.71 -1.46
C ASN A 46 11.57 1.77 -2.65
N ASN A 47 11.41 2.83 -3.40
CA ASN A 47 12.27 3.11 -4.54
C ASN A 47 12.15 2.11 -5.69
N PHE A 48 10.98 1.53 -5.85
CA PHE A 48 10.72 0.71 -7.02
C PHE A 48 10.46 1.61 -8.21
N GLU A 49 10.85 1.16 -9.38
CA GLU A 49 10.63 1.95 -10.58
C GLU A 49 9.16 2.06 -10.92
N SER A 50 8.73 3.23 -11.31
CA SER A 50 7.36 3.46 -11.70
C SER A 50 7.32 4.44 -12.83
N LYS A 51 6.63 4.10 -13.90
CA LYS A 51 6.56 4.99 -15.04
C LYS A 51 5.79 6.26 -14.71
N LYS A 52 4.80 6.15 -13.83
CA LYS A 52 4.03 7.32 -13.49
C LYS A 52 4.66 8.17 -12.42
N LEU A 53 5.28 7.54 -11.44
CA LEU A 53 5.74 8.26 -10.28
C LEU A 53 7.24 8.44 -10.22
N GLY A 54 7.97 7.82 -11.14
CA GLY A 54 9.41 7.79 -11.05
C GLY A 54 9.83 6.68 -10.10
N LYS A 55 9.63 6.90 -8.83
CA LYS A 55 9.90 5.86 -7.84
C LYS A 55 8.72 5.75 -6.92
N LYS A 56 8.44 4.55 -6.47
CA LYS A 56 7.28 4.30 -5.64
C LYS A 56 7.61 3.37 -4.50
N GLY A 57 6.73 3.36 -3.50
CA GLY A 57 6.81 2.44 -2.38
C GLY A 57 5.61 1.54 -2.34
N ILE A 58 5.75 0.44 -1.62
CA ILE A 58 4.70 -0.55 -1.45
C ILE A 58 4.70 -0.97 0.01
N ILE A 59 3.52 -1.15 0.59
CA ILE A 59 3.39 -1.61 1.96
C ILE A 59 2.45 -2.81 1.98
N LYS A 60 2.86 -3.91 2.60
CA LYS A 60 2.01 -5.07 2.79
C LYS A 60 1.78 -5.24 4.28
N ILE A 61 0.53 -5.30 4.68
CA ILE A 61 0.16 -5.40 6.09
C ILE A 61 -0.71 -6.61 6.29
N ALA A 62 -0.21 -7.58 7.03
CA ALA A 62 -0.94 -8.82 7.26
C ALA A 62 -2.10 -8.60 8.21
N ASP A 63 -3.22 -9.23 7.91
CA ASP A 63 -4.40 -9.25 8.78
C ASP A 63 -4.96 -7.89 9.15
N ARG A 64 -4.76 -6.89 8.32
CA ARG A 64 -5.26 -5.56 8.60
C ARG A 64 -6.03 -5.05 7.38
N PHE A 65 -7.23 -4.58 7.62
CA PHE A 65 -8.07 -4.01 6.58
C PHE A 65 -8.45 -2.60 7.01
N PHE A 66 -8.55 -1.70 6.06
CA PHE A 66 -8.75 -0.29 6.38
C PHE A 66 -10.16 0.15 6.05
N SER A 67 -10.72 0.98 6.91
CA SER A 67 -12.07 1.50 6.70
C SER A 67 -12.04 2.59 5.64
N ASP A 68 -13.22 2.96 5.17
CA ASP A 68 -13.31 4.03 4.19
C ASP A 68 -12.78 5.33 4.76
N GLU A 69 -12.94 5.53 6.06
CA GLU A 69 -12.44 6.73 6.68
C GLU A 69 -10.92 6.75 6.66
N GLU A 70 -10.30 5.62 6.90
CA GLU A 70 -8.85 5.54 6.86
C GLU A 70 -8.33 5.73 5.44
N VAL A 71 -9.04 5.17 4.48
CA VAL A 71 -8.68 5.33 3.08
C VAL A 71 -8.80 6.80 2.68
N SER A 72 -9.83 7.48 3.16
CA SER A 72 -10.01 8.89 2.86
C SER A 72 -8.85 9.72 3.40
N ARG A 73 -8.33 9.37 4.55
CA ARG A 73 -7.22 10.12 5.08
C ARG A 73 -5.99 9.95 4.22
N LEU A 74 -5.83 8.79 3.61
CA LEU A 74 -4.71 8.58 2.72
C LEU A 74 -4.77 9.50 1.52
N SER A 75 -5.96 9.85 1.06
CA SER A 75 -6.09 10.66 -0.13
C SER A 75 -5.50 12.05 0.03
N VAL A 76 -5.39 12.51 1.26
CA VAL A 76 -4.83 13.82 1.51
C VAL A 76 -3.32 13.81 1.32
N VAL A 77 -2.69 12.70 1.71
CA VAL A 77 -1.25 12.58 1.69
C VAL A 77 -0.76 12.00 0.38
N ALA A 78 -1.43 10.98 -0.11
CA ALA A 78 -0.99 10.26 -1.29
C ALA A 78 -2.19 9.91 -2.15
N PRO A 79 -2.69 10.88 -2.91
CA PRO A 79 -3.81 10.60 -3.82
C PRO A 79 -3.36 9.60 -4.86
N ASN A 80 -4.27 8.81 -5.32
CA ASN A 80 -4.02 7.81 -6.36
C ASN A 80 -3.24 6.58 -5.90
N VAL A 81 -3.07 6.39 -4.60
CA VAL A 81 -2.51 5.11 -4.15
C VAL A 81 -3.55 4.04 -4.42
N LYS A 82 -3.10 2.82 -4.54
CA LYS A 82 -3.98 1.70 -4.82
C LYS A 82 -3.92 0.73 -3.66
N LEU A 83 -5.09 0.33 -3.18
CA LEU A 83 -5.17 -0.65 -2.12
C LEU A 83 -5.74 -1.93 -2.68
N ASN A 84 -5.05 -3.02 -2.45
CA ASN A 84 -5.54 -4.34 -2.86
C ASN A 84 -5.86 -5.12 -1.60
N ILE A 85 -7.09 -5.58 -1.51
CA ILE A 85 -7.53 -6.34 -0.35
C ILE A 85 -7.32 -7.81 -0.67
N ILE A 86 -6.62 -8.51 0.19
CA ILE A 86 -6.22 -9.88 -0.04
C ILE A 86 -6.95 -10.81 0.92
N ARG A 87 -7.55 -11.89 0.40
CA ARG A 87 -8.11 -12.93 1.24
C ARG A 87 -7.79 -14.26 0.57
N ASN A 88 -7.29 -15.19 1.34
CA ASN A 88 -6.90 -16.50 0.85
C ASN A 88 -5.91 -16.37 -0.31
N TYR A 89 -4.94 -15.47 -0.14
CA TYR A 89 -3.88 -15.26 -1.13
C TYR A 89 -4.37 -14.66 -2.46
N GLU A 90 -5.61 -14.19 -2.52
CA GLU A 90 -6.14 -13.61 -3.74
C GLU A 90 -6.62 -12.19 -3.54
N VAL A 91 -6.46 -11.38 -4.56
CA VAL A 91 -6.97 -10.01 -4.52
C VAL A 91 -8.47 -10.10 -4.72
N VAL A 92 -9.24 -9.76 -3.67
CA VAL A 92 -10.69 -9.81 -3.75
C VAL A 92 -11.31 -8.45 -3.99
N GLU A 93 -10.56 -7.40 -3.76
CA GLU A 93 -11.08 -6.06 -3.97
C GLU A 93 -9.94 -5.11 -4.25
N LYS A 94 -10.13 -4.16 -5.16
CA LYS A 94 -9.14 -3.14 -5.42
C LYS A 94 -9.79 -1.80 -5.21
N LYS A 95 -9.13 -0.95 -4.42
CA LYS A 95 -9.62 0.38 -4.17
C LYS A 95 -8.58 1.36 -4.63
N GLN A 96 -8.97 2.41 -5.28
CA GLN A 96 -8.05 3.46 -5.66
C GLN A 96 -8.45 4.71 -4.94
N VAL A 97 -7.50 5.31 -4.25
CA VAL A 97 -7.75 6.50 -3.50
C VAL A 97 -7.59 7.68 -4.46
N VAL A 98 -8.62 8.48 -4.56
CA VAL A 98 -8.61 9.62 -5.46
C VAL A 98 -9.03 10.84 -4.68
N MET A 99 -8.29 11.92 -4.85
CA MET A 99 -8.61 13.13 -4.16
C MET A 99 -9.95 13.63 -4.68
N PRO A 100 -10.88 13.96 -3.81
CA PRO A 100 -12.18 14.41 -4.28
C PRO A 100 -12.07 15.75 -5.01
N ASP A 101 -12.89 15.91 -6.01
CA ASP A 101 -12.94 17.17 -6.68
C ASP A 101 -13.79 18.09 -5.89
N GLU A 102 -13.54 19.32 -5.97
CA GLU A 102 -14.33 20.22 -5.21
C GLU A 102 -15.36 20.81 -5.92
#